data_f07d98ab2cb8f352d91df0dedb4e0b17
#
_entry.id   f07d98ab2cb8f352d91df0dedb4e0b17
#
_cell.length_a   1.000
_cell.length_b   1.000
_cell.length_c   1.000
_cell.angle_alpha   90.00
_cell.angle_beta   90.00
_cell.angle_gamma   90.00
#
_symmetry.space_group_name_H-M   'P 1'
#
loop_
_entity.id
_entity.type
_entity.pdbx_description
1 polymer ?
#
loop_
_entity_poly.entity_id
_entity_poly.type
_entity_poly.pdbx_seq_one_letter_code
_entity_poly.pdbx_strand_id
1 'polypeptide(L)'
;MVIKHKKWLVTGGCGFVGGSLIRKLLAAEPGCSIRVVDNLSGGTLEDLEQITEVHVAGTIGTMAESGVELVKADIRDAEAAMQAAAGADVIVHLAANTGVQPSLKKPVMDMECNVIGTVNYLEAARHNSVQDFVFASSSAPIGTAEPPITETAACRPISPYGASKLAGEAYCSAYYGSYGLKTVALRFSNVYGPFSVRKGSVVALFIRQALAGEAWTLNGDGRQTRDFIHIDDIVSALMTAAESPYGGEIYQISTQVETSVADMADMLSDILEKEAGLKARTVFGPPLNADVRRSWADITKARTRLGWEPGRDLREGLEETVRWFLQHGKG
;
A
#
# COMPACT_ATOMS: atom_id res chain seq x y z
N MET A 1 5.34 16.83 12.06
CA MET A 1 5.31 17.16 10.62
C MET A 1 4.20 18.20 10.43
N VAL A 2 4.45 19.28 9.71
CA VAL A 2 3.41 20.26 9.36
C VAL A 2 2.76 19.78 8.07
N ILE A 3 1.45 19.56 8.07
CA ILE A 3 0.69 19.17 6.88
C ILE A 3 0.34 20.45 6.10
N LYS A 4 0.81 20.52 4.85
CA LYS A 4 0.60 21.64 3.93
C LYS A 4 -0.78 21.53 3.25
N HIS A 5 -1.13 20.31 2.81
CA HIS A 5 -2.36 20.07 2.08
C HIS A 5 -3.55 19.94 3.02
N LYS A 6 -4.68 20.54 2.63
CA LYS A 6 -5.93 20.49 3.38
C LYS A 6 -6.97 19.55 2.78
N LYS A 7 -6.92 19.34 1.45
CA LYS A 7 -7.89 18.54 0.68
C LYS A 7 -7.21 17.35 0.02
N TRP A 8 -7.45 16.18 0.57
CA TRP A 8 -6.83 14.92 0.17
C TRP A 8 -7.80 14.05 -0.62
N LEU A 9 -7.42 13.62 -1.81
CA LEU A 9 -8.10 12.55 -2.52
C LEU A 9 -7.33 11.26 -2.32
N VAL A 10 -7.96 10.25 -1.71
CA VAL A 10 -7.36 8.94 -1.46
C VAL A 10 -8.13 7.88 -2.23
N THR A 11 -7.53 7.29 -3.26
CA THR A 11 -8.14 6.14 -3.92
C THR A 11 -7.78 4.85 -3.19
N GLY A 12 -8.73 3.93 -3.05
CA GLY A 12 -8.54 2.72 -2.24
C GLY A 12 -8.53 3.00 -0.73
N GLY A 13 -9.25 4.05 -0.30
CA GLY A 13 -9.25 4.51 1.09
C GLY A 13 -9.93 3.55 2.07
N CYS A 14 -10.82 2.67 1.61
CA CYS A 14 -11.42 1.62 2.43
C CYS A 14 -10.49 0.41 2.63
N GLY A 15 -9.36 0.35 1.91
CA GLY A 15 -8.37 -0.70 2.04
C GLY A 15 -7.42 -0.51 3.23
N PHE A 16 -6.57 -1.51 3.47
CA PHE A 16 -5.61 -1.54 4.58
C PHE A 16 -4.71 -0.30 4.67
N VAL A 17 -4.03 0.06 3.57
CA VAL A 17 -3.11 1.22 3.55
C VAL A 17 -3.89 2.53 3.59
N GLY A 18 -5.00 2.61 2.83
CA GLY A 18 -5.83 3.81 2.76
C GLY A 18 -6.49 4.16 4.09
N GLY A 19 -7.11 3.20 4.77
CA GLY A 19 -7.69 3.41 6.09
C GLY A 19 -6.66 3.82 7.13
N SER A 20 -5.46 3.22 7.08
CA SER A 20 -4.36 3.59 7.98
C SER A 20 -3.86 5.03 7.71
N LEU A 21 -3.78 5.44 6.44
CA LEU A 21 -3.44 6.82 6.06
C LEU A 21 -4.50 7.81 6.57
N ILE A 22 -5.79 7.53 6.33
CA ILE A 22 -6.90 8.39 6.77
C ILE A 22 -6.88 8.60 8.27
N ARG A 23 -6.70 7.52 9.05
CA ARG A 23 -6.56 7.61 10.53
C ARG A 23 -5.43 8.54 10.93
N LYS A 24 -4.28 8.42 10.29
CA LYS A 24 -3.10 9.23 10.62
C LYS A 24 -3.27 10.69 10.21
N LEU A 25 -3.89 10.95 9.06
CA LEU A 25 -4.21 12.31 8.59
C LEU A 25 -5.15 13.02 9.56
N LEU A 26 -6.25 12.38 9.96
CA LEU A 26 -7.21 12.94 10.91
C LEU A 26 -6.58 13.21 12.30
N ALA A 27 -5.66 12.35 12.74
CA ALA A 27 -4.94 12.56 13.99
C ALA A 27 -3.94 13.72 13.92
N ALA A 28 -3.34 13.95 12.75
CA ALA A 28 -2.34 15.00 12.55
C ALA A 28 -2.99 16.37 12.20
N GLU A 29 -4.11 16.37 11.47
CA GLU A 29 -4.86 17.57 11.05
C GLU A 29 -6.37 17.27 11.09
N PRO A 30 -7.03 17.40 12.26
CA PRO A 30 -8.46 17.08 12.41
C PRO A 30 -9.40 17.89 11.51
N GLY A 31 -8.95 19.05 11.01
CA GLY A 31 -9.70 19.91 10.09
C GLY A 31 -9.49 19.62 8.60
N CYS A 32 -8.73 18.59 8.23
CA CYS A 32 -8.51 18.28 6.82
C CYS A 32 -9.78 17.68 6.17
N SER A 33 -9.89 17.86 4.86
CA SER A 33 -10.93 17.25 4.04
C SER A 33 -10.35 16.04 3.32
N ILE A 34 -11.01 14.89 3.42
CA ILE A 34 -10.55 13.65 2.77
C ILE A 34 -11.69 13.10 1.92
N ARG A 35 -11.50 13.09 0.62
CA ARG A 35 -12.36 12.35 -0.30
C ARG A 35 -11.74 10.98 -0.55
N VAL A 36 -12.50 9.94 -0.30
CA VAL A 36 -12.16 8.56 -0.59
C VAL A 36 -12.84 8.14 -1.87
N VAL A 37 -12.12 7.53 -2.80
CA VAL A 37 -12.71 6.80 -3.93
C VAL A 37 -12.39 5.33 -3.77
N ASP A 38 -13.44 4.50 -3.68
CA ASP A 38 -13.31 3.06 -3.52
C ASP A 38 -14.50 2.34 -4.17
N ASN A 39 -14.27 1.20 -4.82
CA ASN A 39 -15.34 0.36 -5.36
C ASN A 39 -15.79 -0.74 -4.37
N LEU A 40 -15.22 -0.74 -3.15
CA LEU A 40 -15.50 -1.67 -2.06
C LEU A 40 -15.20 -3.15 -2.41
N SER A 41 -14.27 -3.39 -3.34
CA SER A 41 -13.88 -4.74 -3.72
C SER A 41 -12.85 -5.37 -2.77
N GLY A 42 -12.10 -4.57 -2.03
CA GLY A 42 -11.04 -5.02 -1.13
C GLY A 42 -11.22 -4.62 0.34
N GLY A 43 -11.85 -3.48 0.58
CA GLY A 43 -12.29 -2.99 1.89
C GLY A 43 -13.79 -2.75 1.90
N THR A 44 -14.34 -2.31 3.02
CA THR A 44 -15.77 -2.02 3.17
C THR A 44 -16.00 -0.61 3.73
N LEU A 45 -17.25 -0.12 3.62
CA LEU A 45 -17.64 1.14 4.26
C LEU A 45 -17.46 1.04 5.79
N GLU A 46 -17.85 -0.09 6.37
CA GLU A 46 -17.74 -0.34 7.81
C GLU A 46 -16.29 -0.27 8.30
N ASP A 47 -15.32 -0.73 7.49
CA ASP A 47 -13.89 -0.59 7.82
C ASP A 47 -13.48 0.89 7.93
N LEU A 48 -14.05 1.76 7.09
CA LEU A 48 -13.81 3.21 7.14
C LEU A 48 -14.58 3.89 8.28
N GLU A 49 -15.83 3.47 8.55
CA GLU A 49 -16.67 3.99 9.65
C GLU A 49 -16.10 3.68 11.03
N GLN A 50 -15.27 2.63 11.17
CA GLN A 50 -14.52 2.36 12.39
C GLN A 50 -13.44 3.42 12.68
N ILE A 51 -13.08 4.24 11.68
CA ILE A 51 -12.07 5.29 11.83
C ILE A 51 -12.72 6.63 12.20
N THR A 52 -13.81 6.99 11.52
CA THR A 52 -14.49 8.28 11.64
C THR A 52 -15.90 8.22 11.07
N GLU A 53 -16.71 9.24 11.32
CA GLU A 53 -17.96 9.46 10.60
C GLU A 53 -17.68 9.68 9.10
N VAL A 54 -18.44 9.01 8.24
CA VAL A 54 -18.25 9.02 6.79
C VAL A 54 -19.50 9.51 6.10
N HIS A 55 -19.38 10.54 5.28
CA HIS A 55 -20.43 10.95 4.37
C HIS A 55 -20.36 10.14 3.06
N VAL A 56 -21.38 9.36 2.74
CA VAL A 56 -21.42 8.64 1.46
C VAL A 56 -22.07 9.55 0.41
N ALA A 57 -21.29 9.93 -0.60
CA ALA A 57 -21.75 10.83 -1.65
C ALA A 57 -22.75 10.15 -2.59
N GLY A 58 -23.93 10.70 -2.74
CA GLY A 58 -24.91 10.28 -3.75
C GLY A 58 -24.55 10.78 -5.15
N THR A 59 -23.91 11.95 -5.24
CA THR A 59 -23.36 12.55 -6.46
C THR A 59 -22.01 13.17 -6.13
N ILE A 60 -21.06 13.14 -7.07
CA ILE A 60 -19.73 13.73 -6.86
C ILE A 60 -19.86 15.24 -7.04
N GLY A 61 -19.91 15.97 -5.95
CA GLY A 61 -19.99 17.44 -5.91
C GLY A 61 -18.64 18.09 -5.61
N THR A 62 -18.70 19.37 -5.19
CA THR A 62 -17.53 20.08 -4.67
C THR A 62 -17.03 19.38 -3.40
N MET A 63 -15.73 19.23 -3.26
CA MET A 63 -15.12 18.65 -2.08
C MET A 63 -15.44 19.47 -0.83
N ALA A 64 -15.86 18.81 0.25
CA ALA A 64 -16.16 19.46 1.52
C ALA A 64 -14.95 20.23 2.07
N GLU A 65 -15.18 21.15 3.01
CA GLU A 65 -14.07 21.89 3.65
C GLU A 65 -13.37 21.07 4.74
N SER A 66 -14.03 20.06 5.30
CA SER A 66 -13.48 19.15 6.32
C SER A 66 -14.25 17.83 6.36
N GLY A 67 -13.69 16.83 7.02
CA GLY A 67 -14.31 15.52 7.21
C GLY A 67 -14.00 14.51 6.11
N VAL A 68 -14.63 13.34 6.18
CA VAL A 68 -14.40 12.22 5.26
C VAL A 68 -15.62 11.94 4.40
N GLU A 69 -15.44 11.99 3.09
CA GLU A 69 -16.46 11.68 2.10
C GLU A 69 -16.06 10.42 1.31
N LEU A 70 -16.98 9.46 1.16
CA LEU A 70 -16.79 8.29 0.30
C LEU A 70 -17.57 8.46 -1.00
N VAL A 71 -16.84 8.40 -2.10
CA VAL A 71 -17.35 8.24 -3.47
C VAL A 71 -17.18 6.77 -3.86
N LYS A 72 -18.30 6.05 -4.00
CA LYS A 72 -18.30 4.67 -4.46
C LYS A 72 -18.14 4.63 -5.98
N ALA A 73 -16.90 4.46 -6.46
CA ALA A 73 -16.59 4.41 -7.90
C ALA A 73 -15.41 3.48 -8.18
N ASP A 74 -15.35 2.99 -9.42
CA ASP A 74 -14.20 2.22 -9.91
C ASP A 74 -13.16 3.17 -10.52
N ILE A 75 -11.88 2.94 -10.24
CA ILE A 75 -10.79 3.79 -10.77
C ILE A 75 -10.69 3.75 -12.30
N ARG A 76 -11.29 2.76 -12.96
CA ARG A 76 -11.36 2.67 -14.42
C ARG A 76 -12.37 3.64 -15.03
N ASP A 77 -13.25 4.23 -14.23
CA ASP A 77 -14.19 5.25 -14.65
C ASP A 77 -13.49 6.62 -14.70
N ALA A 78 -13.17 7.06 -15.91
CA ALA A 78 -12.46 8.31 -16.15
C ALA A 78 -13.30 9.56 -15.78
N GLU A 79 -14.63 9.50 -15.95
CA GLU A 79 -15.51 10.61 -15.60
C GLU A 79 -15.60 10.77 -14.08
N ALA A 80 -15.79 9.65 -13.35
CA ALA A 80 -15.78 9.66 -11.89
C ALA A 80 -14.41 10.14 -11.35
N ALA A 81 -13.28 9.72 -11.96
CA ALA A 81 -11.95 10.20 -11.57
C ALA A 81 -11.82 11.72 -11.74
N MET A 82 -12.27 12.25 -12.89
CA MET A 82 -12.24 13.68 -13.19
C MET A 82 -13.06 14.50 -12.18
N GLN A 83 -14.28 14.04 -11.87
CA GLN A 83 -15.14 14.71 -10.91
C GLN A 83 -14.59 14.60 -9.49
N ALA A 84 -14.06 13.45 -9.10
CA ALA A 84 -13.53 13.22 -7.76
C ALA A 84 -12.28 14.06 -7.45
N ALA A 85 -11.46 14.36 -8.44
CA ALA A 85 -10.24 15.16 -8.26
C ALA A 85 -10.51 16.68 -8.13
N ALA A 86 -11.75 17.13 -8.41
CA ALA A 86 -12.06 18.55 -8.36
C ALA A 86 -11.92 19.12 -6.94
N GLY A 87 -11.02 20.08 -6.79
CA GLY A 87 -10.73 20.77 -5.54
C GLY A 87 -9.76 20.06 -4.61
N ALA A 88 -9.16 18.93 -5.01
CA ALA A 88 -8.13 18.27 -4.24
C ALA A 88 -6.77 19.00 -4.37
N ASP A 89 -6.04 19.13 -3.28
CA ASP A 89 -4.65 19.63 -3.28
C ASP A 89 -3.67 18.51 -3.65
N VAL A 90 -3.94 17.28 -3.17
CA VAL A 90 -3.10 16.13 -3.35
C VAL A 90 -3.92 14.86 -3.62
N ILE A 91 -3.42 14.01 -4.50
CA ILE A 91 -3.97 12.66 -4.73
C ILE A 91 -2.98 11.62 -4.21
N VAL A 92 -3.44 10.74 -3.33
CA VAL A 92 -2.73 9.53 -2.92
C VAL A 92 -3.40 8.33 -3.59
N HIS A 93 -2.76 7.81 -4.65
CA HIS A 93 -3.33 6.75 -5.46
C HIS A 93 -2.89 5.36 -4.95
N LEU A 94 -3.77 4.73 -4.14
CA LEU A 94 -3.54 3.41 -3.52
C LEU A 94 -4.40 2.31 -4.15
N ALA A 95 -5.51 2.66 -4.80
CA ALA A 95 -6.40 1.70 -5.44
C ALA A 95 -5.68 0.91 -6.53
N ALA A 96 -5.78 -0.40 -6.47
CA ALA A 96 -5.15 -1.31 -7.42
C ALA A 96 -5.73 -2.72 -7.31
N ASN A 97 -5.63 -3.52 -8.37
CA ASN A 97 -5.67 -4.96 -8.24
C ASN A 97 -4.31 -5.42 -7.67
N THR A 98 -4.28 -5.88 -6.42
CA THR A 98 -3.02 -6.09 -5.69
C THR A 98 -2.58 -7.53 -5.67
N GLY A 99 -1.26 -7.74 -5.88
CA GLY A 99 -0.59 -9.01 -5.66
C GLY A 99 -0.25 -9.80 -6.91
N VAL A 100 0.88 -10.51 -6.83
CA VAL A 100 1.43 -11.32 -7.92
C VAL A 100 0.47 -12.45 -8.31
N GLN A 101 0.02 -13.26 -7.35
CA GLN A 101 -0.81 -14.43 -7.64
C GLN A 101 -2.18 -14.09 -8.25
N PRO A 102 -2.92 -13.06 -7.80
CA PRO A 102 -4.13 -12.59 -8.48
C PRO A 102 -3.88 -12.12 -9.92
N SER A 103 -2.78 -11.41 -10.17
CA SER A 103 -2.44 -10.91 -11.51
C SER A 103 -2.13 -12.01 -12.52
N LEU A 104 -1.53 -13.12 -12.08
CA LEU A 104 -1.31 -14.30 -12.94
C LEU A 104 -2.62 -14.95 -13.37
N LYS A 105 -3.66 -14.87 -12.53
CA LYS A 105 -5.00 -15.43 -12.85
C LYS A 105 -5.82 -14.51 -13.74
N LYS A 106 -5.66 -13.18 -13.60
CA LYS A 106 -6.46 -12.17 -14.31
C LYS A 106 -5.58 -11.01 -14.82
N PRO A 107 -4.66 -11.26 -15.79
CA PRO A 107 -3.67 -10.25 -16.21
C PRO A 107 -4.28 -9.03 -16.89
N VAL A 108 -5.36 -9.21 -17.67
CA VAL A 108 -6.06 -8.08 -18.32
C VAL A 108 -6.73 -7.18 -17.29
N MET A 109 -7.43 -7.75 -16.30
CA MET A 109 -8.02 -6.98 -15.21
C MET A 109 -6.97 -6.24 -14.41
N ASP A 110 -5.79 -6.85 -14.18
CA ASP A 110 -4.66 -6.20 -13.52
C ASP A 110 -4.21 -4.97 -14.29
N MET A 111 -4.03 -5.10 -15.60
CA MET A 111 -3.65 -3.98 -16.48
C MET A 111 -4.72 -2.88 -16.48
N GLU A 112 -6.00 -3.23 -16.65
CA GLU A 112 -7.09 -2.25 -16.65
C GLU A 112 -7.16 -1.46 -15.34
N CYS A 113 -7.09 -2.14 -14.20
CA CYS A 113 -7.11 -1.46 -12.90
C CYS A 113 -5.84 -0.63 -12.67
N ASN A 114 -4.67 -1.25 -12.85
CA ASN A 114 -3.42 -0.66 -12.37
C ASN A 114 -2.79 0.31 -13.37
N VAL A 115 -3.05 0.16 -14.67
CA VAL A 115 -2.52 1.08 -15.70
C VAL A 115 -3.59 2.10 -16.09
N ILE A 116 -4.74 1.65 -16.59
CA ILE A 116 -5.78 2.58 -17.03
C ILE A 116 -6.31 3.40 -15.84
N GLY A 117 -6.57 2.74 -14.70
CA GLY A 117 -6.97 3.43 -13.48
C GLY A 117 -5.97 4.51 -13.05
N THR A 118 -4.66 4.20 -13.07
CA THR A 118 -3.61 5.19 -12.74
C THR A 118 -3.60 6.36 -13.71
N VAL A 119 -3.70 6.10 -15.02
CA VAL A 119 -3.74 7.16 -16.05
C VAL A 119 -4.97 8.05 -15.89
N ASN A 120 -6.15 7.49 -15.57
CA ASN A 120 -7.36 8.27 -15.31
C ASN A 120 -7.13 9.27 -14.16
N TYR A 121 -6.48 8.86 -13.07
CA TYR A 121 -6.21 9.77 -11.93
C TYR A 121 -5.05 10.75 -12.21
N LEU A 122 -4.07 10.41 -13.04
CA LEU A 122 -3.06 11.36 -13.51
C LEU A 122 -3.69 12.43 -14.42
N GLU A 123 -4.60 12.05 -15.34
CA GLU A 123 -5.35 13.00 -16.16
C GLU A 123 -6.28 13.89 -15.30
N ALA A 124 -6.97 13.27 -14.34
CA ALA A 124 -7.80 13.99 -13.40
C ALA A 124 -6.99 15.01 -12.57
N ALA A 125 -5.79 14.64 -12.11
CA ALA A 125 -4.90 15.53 -11.39
C ALA A 125 -4.45 16.71 -12.26
N ARG A 126 -4.02 16.43 -13.50
CA ARG A 126 -3.57 17.43 -14.45
C ARG A 126 -4.67 18.45 -14.78
N HIS A 127 -5.88 18.00 -15.07
CA HIS A 127 -7.01 18.87 -15.45
C HIS A 127 -7.60 19.67 -14.29
N ASN A 128 -7.50 19.17 -13.06
CA ASN A 128 -7.96 19.85 -11.86
C ASN A 128 -6.87 20.66 -11.14
N SER A 129 -5.68 20.80 -11.75
CA SER A 129 -4.55 21.55 -11.17
C SER A 129 -4.14 21.04 -9.77
N VAL A 130 -4.25 19.73 -9.55
CA VAL A 130 -3.77 19.09 -8.32
C VAL A 130 -2.26 19.29 -8.19
N GLN A 131 -1.80 19.68 -7.02
CA GLN A 131 -0.40 20.05 -6.81
C GLN A 131 0.52 18.83 -6.74
N ASP A 132 0.09 17.79 -6.02
CA ASP A 132 0.91 16.63 -5.71
C ASP A 132 0.18 15.33 -6.00
N PHE A 133 0.90 14.35 -6.56
CA PHE A 133 0.39 13.01 -6.84
C PHE A 133 1.35 11.95 -6.28
N VAL A 134 0.89 11.19 -5.28
CA VAL A 134 1.66 10.10 -4.67
C VAL A 134 1.13 8.76 -5.16
N PHE A 135 2.00 7.98 -5.79
CA PHE A 135 1.67 6.69 -6.37
C PHE A 135 2.21 5.53 -5.52
N ALA A 136 1.34 4.64 -5.09
CA ALA A 136 1.73 3.39 -4.44
C ALA A 136 2.24 2.39 -5.48
N SER A 137 3.56 2.31 -5.61
CA SER A 137 4.25 1.27 -6.37
C SER A 137 4.60 0.09 -5.46
N SER A 138 5.52 -0.76 -5.90
CA SER A 138 5.88 -2.02 -5.26
C SER A 138 7.35 -2.38 -5.57
N SER A 139 7.91 -3.33 -4.85
CA SER A 139 9.15 -4.01 -5.24
C SER A 139 8.99 -4.91 -6.48
N ALA A 140 7.76 -5.27 -6.85
CA ALA A 140 7.48 -6.18 -7.97
C ALA A 140 7.96 -5.71 -9.38
N PRO A 141 8.02 -4.40 -9.72
CA PRO A 141 8.65 -3.90 -10.94
C PRO A 141 10.08 -4.39 -11.19
N ILE A 142 10.85 -4.58 -10.14
CA ILE A 142 12.26 -4.99 -10.24
C ILE A 142 12.38 -6.42 -10.80
N GLY A 143 11.48 -7.32 -10.40
CA GLY A 143 11.62 -8.75 -10.70
C GLY A 143 12.77 -9.36 -9.93
N THR A 144 13.57 -10.20 -10.61
CA THR A 144 14.73 -10.84 -10.00
C THR A 144 15.97 -9.95 -10.15
N ALA A 145 16.49 -9.48 -9.02
CA ALA A 145 17.73 -8.70 -8.93
C ALA A 145 18.50 -9.09 -7.67
N GLU A 146 19.80 -8.85 -7.66
CA GLU A 146 20.64 -9.07 -6.47
C GLU A 146 20.43 -7.89 -5.49
N PRO A 147 20.02 -8.15 -4.24
CA PRO A 147 19.91 -7.10 -3.23
C PRO A 147 21.31 -6.66 -2.71
N PRO A 148 21.40 -5.44 -2.12
CA PRO A 148 20.33 -4.47 -1.88
C PRO A 148 19.83 -3.82 -3.16
N ILE A 149 18.49 -3.75 -3.30
CA ILE A 149 17.86 -3.20 -4.49
C ILE A 149 17.77 -1.68 -4.37
N THR A 150 18.34 -0.95 -5.34
CA THR A 150 18.26 0.50 -5.44
C THR A 150 17.21 0.93 -6.47
N GLU A 151 16.87 2.22 -6.50
CA GLU A 151 15.95 2.79 -7.51
C GLU A 151 16.50 2.72 -8.93
N THR A 152 17.83 2.63 -9.08
CA THR A 152 18.52 2.54 -10.37
C THR A 152 18.62 1.12 -10.92
N ALA A 153 18.19 0.11 -10.15
CA ALA A 153 18.15 -1.26 -10.63
C ALA A 153 17.25 -1.40 -11.85
N ALA A 154 17.70 -2.13 -12.86
CA ALA A 154 16.93 -2.36 -14.07
C ALA A 154 15.66 -3.15 -13.76
N CYS A 155 14.49 -2.56 -14.07
CA CYS A 155 13.21 -3.21 -13.89
C CYS A 155 12.99 -4.31 -14.93
N ARG A 156 12.80 -5.57 -14.46
CA ARG A 156 12.48 -6.75 -15.27
C ARG A 156 11.37 -7.55 -14.60
N PRO A 157 10.13 -7.03 -14.61
CA PRO A 157 9.03 -7.65 -13.89
C PRO A 157 8.76 -9.06 -14.39
N ILE A 158 8.51 -9.98 -13.45
CA ILE A 158 8.21 -11.39 -13.73
C ILE A 158 6.74 -11.72 -13.51
N SER A 159 5.90 -10.71 -13.31
CA SER A 159 4.45 -10.85 -13.15
C SER A 159 3.70 -9.68 -13.81
N PRO A 160 2.42 -9.88 -14.21
CA PRO A 160 1.57 -8.79 -14.69
C PRO A 160 1.47 -7.64 -13.67
N TYR A 161 1.33 -7.95 -12.38
CA TYR A 161 1.32 -6.94 -11.31
C TYR A 161 2.59 -6.08 -11.30
N GLY A 162 3.78 -6.70 -11.41
CA GLY A 162 5.04 -5.96 -11.50
C GLY A 162 5.09 -5.07 -12.75
N ALA A 163 4.63 -5.59 -13.90
CA ALA A 163 4.58 -4.85 -15.15
C ALA A 163 3.60 -3.66 -15.08
N SER A 164 2.42 -3.84 -14.50
CA SER A 164 1.44 -2.76 -14.35
C SER A 164 1.91 -1.67 -13.37
N LYS A 165 2.57 -2.03 -12.28
CA LYS A 165 3.17 -1.04 -11.36
C LYS A 165 4.33 -0.28 -12.01
N LEU A 166 5.18 -0.96 -12.80
CA LEU A 166 6.23 -0.30 -13.59
C LEU A 166 5.65 0.70 -14.60
N ALA A 167 4.55 0.33 -15.27
CA ALA A 167 3.85 1.25 -16.16
C ALA A 167 3.35 2.50 -15.41
N GLY A 168 2.79 2.34 -14.21
CA GLY A 168 2.38 3.45 -13.35
C GLY A 168 3.55 4.38 -13.00
N GLU A 169 4.71 3.84 -12.64
CA GLU A 169 5.93 4.65 -12.40
C GLU A 169 6.35 5.44 -13.65
N ALA A 170 6.33 4.78 -14.81
CA ALA A 170 6.69 5.41 -16.07
C ALA A 170 5.72 6.55 -16.43
N TYR A 171 4.41 6.37 -16.26
CA TYR A 171 3.43 7.43 -16.42
C TYR A 171 3.60 8.57 -15.42
N CYS A 172 3.88 8.30 -14.14
CA CYS A 172 4.21 9.34 -13.16
C CYS A 172 5.39 10.19 -13.62
N SER A 173 6.48 9.56 -14.07
CA SER A 173 7.65 10.26 -14.63
C SER A 173 7.30 11.08 -15.87
N ALA A 174 6.51 10.52 -16.80
CA ALA A 174 6.10 11.21 -18.02
C ALA A 174 5.22 12.42 -17.72
N TYR A 175 4.28 12.34 -16.77
CA TYR A 175 3.41 13.45 -16.39
C TYR A 175 4.18 14.59 -15.70
N TYR A 176 5.18 14.25 -14.88
CA TYR A 176 6.09 15.26 -14.34
C TYR A 176 6.88 15.95 -15.46
N GLY A 177 7.53 15.19 -16.34
CA GLY A 177 8.36 15.73 -17.41
C GLY A 177 7.57 16.52 -18.46
N SER A 178 6.36 16.09 -18.81
CA SER A 178 5.57 16.69 -19.90
C SER A 178 4.63 17.79 -19.44
N TYR A 179 4.09 17.70 -18.22
CA TYR A 179 3.04 18.59 -17.74
C TYR A 179 3.38 19.29 -16.43
N GLY A 180 4.52 18.98 -15.80
CA GLY A 180 4.92 19.58 -14.53
C GLY A 180 4.10 19.12 -13.33
N LEU A 181 3.25 18.08 -13.47
CA LEU A 181 2.54 17.49 -12.34
C LEU A 181 3.54 16.85 -11.39
N LYS A 182 3.61 17.32 -10.16
CA LYS A 182 4.57 16.78 -9.18
C LYS A 182 4.14 15.38 -8.72
N THR A 183 4.79 14.35 -9.24
CA THR A 183 4.51 12.94 -8.95
C THR A 183 5.62 12.32 -8.13
N VAL A 184 5.28 11.49 -7.14
CA VAL A 184 6.22 10.67 -6.38
C VAL A 184 5.73 9.24 -6.35
N ALA A 185 6.55 8.29 -6.79
CA ALA A 185 6.24 6.87 -6.73
C ALA A 185 7.00 6.20 -5.55
N LEU A 186 6.29 5.44 -4.74
CA LEU A 186 6.84 4.75 -3.57
C LEU A 186 6.79 3.23 -3.79
N ARG A 187 7.95 2.60 -3.91
CA ARG A 187 8.08 1.13 -4.04
C ARG A 187 8.03 0.50 -2.66
N PHE A 188 6.85 0.04 -2.27
CA PHE A 188 6.66 -0.63 -0.99
C PHE A 188 7.25 -2.04 -0.99
N SER A 189 7.93 -2.39 0.09
CA SER A 189 8.29 -3.77 0.43
C SER A 189 7.08 -4.52 1.00
N ASN A 190 7.27 -5.59 1.77
CA ASN A 190 6.19 -6.44 2.28
C ASN A 190 5.49 -5.79 3.48
N VAL A 191 4.44 -5.03 3.20
CA VAL A 191 3.69 -4.28 4.23
C VAL A 191 2.86 -5.21 5.12
N TYR A 192 2.98 -5.05 6.43
CA TYR A 192 2.18 -5.74 7.45
C TYR A 192 1.74 -4.75 8.55
N GLY A 193 0.82 -5.16 9.42
CA GLY A 193 0.38 -4.34 10.56
C GLY A 193 -1.08 -4.55 10.93
N PRO A 194 -1.58 -3.83 11.95
CA PRO A 194 -3.00 -3.75 12.31
C PRO A 194 -3.88 -3.38 11.11
N PHE A 195 -5.17 -3.76 11.15
CA PHE A 195 -6.17 -3.51 10.10
C PHE A 195 -5.97 -4.29 8.78
N SER A 196 -5.05 -5.27 8.75
CA SER A 196 -4.75 -6.07 7.55
C SER A 196 -5.58 -7.37 7.44
N VAL A 197 -6.69 -7.51 8.16
CA VAL A 197 -7.50 -8.76 8.21
C VAL A 197 -7.87 -9.28 6.83
N ARG A 198 -8.25 -8.39 5.91
CA ARG A 198 -8.66 -8.78 4.54
C ARG A 198 -7.48 -8.96 3.59
N LYS A 199 -6.25 -8.64 4.03
CA LYS A 199 -5.07 -8.70 3.16
C LYS A 199 -4.60 -10.15 2.96
N GLY A 200 -4.23 -10.49 1.73
CA GLY A 200 -3.65 -11.79 1.36
C GLY A 200 -2.14 -11.92 1.61
N SER A 201 -1.52 -11.00 2.39
CA SER A 201 -0.09 -11.08 2.71
C SER A 201 0.20 -12.18 3.72
N VAL A 202 1.43 -12.70 3.70
CA VAL A 202 1.83 -13.87 4.51
C VAL A 202 1.60 -13.66 6.00
N VAL A 203 1.91 -12.49 6.56
CA VAL A 203 1.70 -12.20 8.00
C VAL A 203 0.21 -12.28 8.36
N ALA A 204 -0.65 -11.54 7.63
CA ALA A 204 -2.08 -11.54 7.89
C ALA A 204 -2.73 -12.92 7.66
N LEU A 205 -2.28 -13.65 6.62
CA LEU A 205 -2.74 -15.00 6.33
C LEU A 205 -2.40 -15.95 7.48
N PHE A 206 -1.16 -15.95 7.95
CA PHE A 206 -0.71 -16.84 9.02
C PHE A 206 -1.42 -16.55 10.34
N ILE A 207 -1.64 -15.28 10.70
CA ILE A 207 -2.42 -14.95 11.90
C ILE A 207 -3.85 -15.49 11.77
N ARG A 208 -4.54 -15.26 10.65
CA ARG A 208 -5.91 -15.80 10.45
C ARG A 208 -5.95 -17.33 10.52
N GLN A 209 -5.00 -18.01 9.89
CA GLN A 209 -4.91 -19.47 9.93
C GLN A 209 -4.68 -19.98 11.36
N ALA A 210 -3.80 -19.34 12.12
CA ALA A 210 -3.57 -19.70 13.52
C ALA A 210 -4.84 -19.52 14.38
N LEU A 211 -5.56 -18.41 14.20
CA LEU A 211 -6.84 -18.16 14.88
C LEU A 211 -7.93 -19.15 14.49
N ALA A 212 -7.90 -19.69 13.28
CA ALA A 212 -8.80 -20.74 12.79
C ALA A 212 -8.34 -22.17 13.15
N GLY A 213 -7.17 -22.34 13.78
CA GLY A 213 -6.59 -23.66 14.07
C GLY A 213 -6.04 -24.38 12.82
N GLU A 214 -5.83 -23.64 11.73
CA GLU A 214 -5.31 -24.17 10.47
C GLU A 214 -3.76 -24.18 10.46
N ALA A 215 -3.20 -25.09 9.64
CA ALA A 215 -1.75 -25.12 9.44
C ALA A 215 -1.29 -24.03 8.49
N TRP A 216 -0.11 -23.45 8.77
CA TRP A 216 0.58 -22.56 7.85
C TRP A 216 1.23 -23.34 6.72
N THR A 217 1.08 -22.84 5.50
CA THR A 217 1.77 -23.41 4.34
C THR A 217 2.94 -22.51 3.97
N LEU A 218 4.16 -22.97 4.23
CA LEU A 218 5.38 -22.38 3.70
C LEU A 218 5.64 -22.91 2.29
N ASN A 219 5.55 -22.02 1.30
CA ASN A 219 5.81 -22.41 -0.09
C ASN A 219 7.30 -22.60 -0.33
N GLY A 220 7.68 -23.68 -1.05
CA GLY A 220 9.07 -24.04 -1.25
C GLY A 220 9.75 -24.51 0.04
N ASP A 221 10.97 -24.06 0.28
CA ASP A 221 11.78 -24.38 1.47
C ASP A 221 11.68 -23.32 2.59
N GLY A 222 10.85 -22.29 2.43
CA GLY A 222 10.70 -21.19 3.39
C GLY A 222 11.88 -20.21 3.47
N ARG A 223 12.97 -20.46 2.72
CA ARG A 223 14.20 -19.65 2.74
C ARG A 223 14.17 -18.44 1.81
N GLN A 224 13.05 -18.22 1.08
CA GLN A 224 12.87 -16.98 0.35
C GLN A 224 12.81 -15.81 1.32
N THR A 225 13.55 -14.73 0.99
CA THR A 225 13.65 -13.58 1.88
C THR A 225 12.80 -12.42 1.42
N ARG A 226 12.34 -11.63 2.39
CA ARG A 226 11.56 -10.41 2.18
C ARG A 226 12.04 -9.35 3.16
N ASP A 227 11.75 -8.11 2.80
CA ASP A 227 11.84 -6.98 3.69
C ASP A 227 10.42 -6.67 4.19
N PHE A 228 10.18 -6.86 5.47
CA PHE A 228 8.87 -6.65 6.10
C PHE A 228 8.82 -5.25 6.72
N ILE A 229 7.89 -4.42 6.27
CA ILE A 229 7.73 -3.05 6.72
C ILE A 229 6.37 -2.84 7.38
N HIS A 230 6.38 -2.16 8.54
CA HIS A 230 5.16 -1.87 9.28
C HIS A 230 4.29 -0.82 8.58
N ILE A 231 2.98 -0.91 8.74
CA ILE A 231 2.03 0.01 8.12
C ILE A 231 2.23 1.47 8.53
N ASP A 232 2.64 1.74 9.78
CA ASP A 232 2.91 3.10 10.25
C ASP A 232 4.07 3.76 9.48
N ASP A 233 5.09 2.98 9.12
CA ASP A 233 6.22 3.46 8.33
C ASP A 233 5.81 3.77 6.89
N ILE A 234 4.94 2.95 6.30
CA ILE A 234 4.35 3.21 4.98
C ILE A 234 3.52 4.49 5.00
N VAL A 235 2.66 4.66 6.01
CA VAL A 235 1.83 5.87 6.15
C VAL A 235 2.69 7.11 6.33
N SER A 236 3.76 7.02 7.15
CA SER A 236 4.69 8.14 7.31
C SER A 236 5.40 8.49 6.00
N ALA A 237 5.79 7.48 5.20
CA ALA A 237 6.37 7.69 3.87
C ALA A 237 5.41 8.37 2.89
N LEU A 238 4.13 7.95 2.86
CA LEU A 238 3.08 8.56 2.04
C LEU A 238 2.89 10.04 2.38
N MET A 239 2.76 10.36 3.67
CA MET A 239 2.60 11.73 4.14
C MET A 239 3.84 12.58 3.83
N THR A 240 5.04 12.04 4.04
CA THR A 240 6.29 12.72 3.73
C THR A 240 6.45 12.97 2.22
N ALA A 241 6.07 12.00 1.39
CA ALA A 241 6.12 12.12 -0.07
C ALA A 241 5.14 13.19 -0.59
N ALA A 242 3.94 13.28 -0.02
CA ALA A 242 2.95 14.31 -0.37
C ALA A 242 3.46 15.74 -0.07
N GLU A 243 4.29 15.89 0.96
CA GLU A 243 4.89 17.18 1.36
C GLU A 243 6.26 17.44 0.69
N SER A 244 6.77 16.48 -0.08
CA SER A 244 8.11 16.55 -0.70
C SER A 244 8.21 17.72 -1.68
N PRO A 245 9.34 18.45 -1.71
CA PRO A 245 9.60 19.42 -2.77
C PRO A 245 10.01 18.79 -4.11
N TYR A 246 10.27 17.48 -4.12
CA TYR A 246 10.77 16.77 -5.29
C TYR A 246 9.62 16.11 -6.05
N GLY A 247 9.65 16.20 -7.39
CA GLY A 247 8.71 15.52 -8.29
C GLY A 247 9.42 14.69 -9.34
N GLY A 248 8.67 13.76 -9.98
CA GLY A 248 9.20 12.81 -10.97
C GLY A 248 10.09 11.72 -10.37
N GLU A 249 10.04 11.53 -9.07
CA GLU A 249 10.94 10.67 -8.31
C GLU A 249 10.31 9.34 -7.91
N ILE A 250 11.16 8.32 -7.83
CA ILE A 250 10.82 6.99 -7.29
C ILE A 250 11.66 6.79 -6.03
N TYR A 251 11.08 6.19 -4.98
CA TYR A 251 11.78 5.85 -3.74
C TYR A 251 11.48 4.43 -3.31
N GLN A 252 12.53 3.72 -2.85
CA GLN A 252 12.37 2.45 -2.12
C GLN A 252 11.90 2.75 -0.69
N ILE A 253 10.80 2.12 -0.26
CA ILE A 253 10.23 2.25 1.08
C ILE A 253 10.26 0.87 1.74
N SER A 254 11.25 0.69 2.60
CA SER A 254 11.75 -0.60 3.06
C SER A 254 12.45 -0.43 4.40
N THR A 255 12.79 -1.53 5.09
CA THR A 255 13.52 -1.48 6.38
C THR A 255 15.03 -1.73 6.22
N GLN A 256 15.49 -2.16 5.07
CA GLN A 256 16.84 -2.66 4.79
C GLN A 256 17.18 -3.98 5.52
N VAL A 257 16.20 -4.66 6.07
CA VAL A 257 16.38 -5.91 6.80
C VAL A 257 15.88 -7.08 5.96
N GLU A 258 16.83 -7.98 5.62
CA GLU A 258 16.52 -9.22 4.92
C GLU A 258 16.05 -10.27 5.94
N THR A 259 14.79 -10.72 5.83
CA THR A 259 14.23 -11.75 6.72
C THR A 259 13.66 -12.89 5.89
N SER A 260 14.01 -14.15 6.22
CA SER A 260 13.37 -15.29 5.55
C SER A 260 11.92 -15.43 5.98
N VAL A 261 11.09 -16.01 5.11
CA VAL A 261 9.69 -16.29 5.46
C VAL A 261 9.62 -17.31 6.61
N ALA A 262 10.57 -18.23 6.71
CA ALA A 262 10.68 -19.17 7.83
C ALA A 262 10.98 -18.45 9.15
N ASP A 263 12.00 -17.56 9.20
CA ASP A 263 12.34 -16.81 10.42
C ASP A 263 11.20 -15.92 10.89
N MET A 264 10.51 -15.28 9.94
CA MET A 264 9.31 -14.48 10.25
C MET A 264 8.18 -15.38 10.80
N ALA A 265 7.97 -16.56 10.24
CA ALA A 265 6.97 -17.50 10.71
C ALA A 265 7.28 -18.03 12.12
N ASP A 266 8.54 -18.36 12.40
CA ASP A 266 8.97 -18.80 13.74
C ASP A 266 8.74 -17.69 14.77
N MET A 267 9.16 -16.46 14.46
CA MET A 267 8.93 -15.28 15.30
C MET A 267 7.43 -15.06 15.56
N LEU A 268 6.59 -15.19 14.55
CA LEU A 268 5.14 -15.03 14.67
C LEU A 268 4.50 -16.15 15.50
N SER A 269 5.00 -17.40 15.38
CA SER A 269 4.57 -18.53 16.19
C SER A 269 4.85 -18.32 17.67
N ASP A 270 6.07 -17.86 18.01
CA ASP A 270 6.45 -17.53 19.40
C ASP A 270 5.53 -16.45 19.99
N ILE A 271 5.23 -15.42 19.19
CA ILE A 271 4.33 -14.34 19.63
C ILE A 271 2.91 -14.85 19.88
N LEU A 272 2.36 -15.65 18.96
CA LEU A 272 1.03 -16.23 19.11
C LEU A 272 0.94 -17.20 20.30
N GLU A 273 1.98 -17.98 20.57
CA GLU A 273 2.04 -18.84 21.74
C GLU A 273 2.05 -18.03 23.03
N LYS A 274 2.84 -16.94 23.08
CA LYS A 274 2.93 -16.04 24.24
C LYS A 274 1.64 -15.25 24.49
N GLU A 275 1.04 -14.66 23.45
CA GLU A 275 -0.10 -13.73 23.56
C GLU A 275 -1.46 -14.48 23.66
N ALA A 276 -1.57 -15.70 23.10
CA ALA A 276 -2.85 -16.41 22.98
C ALA A 276 -2.80 -17.92 23.29
N GLY A 277 -1.63 -18.48 23.61
CA GLY A 277 -1.46 -19.92 23.80
C GLY A 277 -1.65 -20.74 22.49
N LEU A 278 -1.58 -20.07 21.33
CA LEU A 278 -1.79 -20.69 20.02
C LEU A 278 -0.45 -21.14 19.45
N LYS A 279 -0.28 -22.43 19.24
CA LYS A 279 0.90 -23.00 18.60
C LYS A 279 0.63 -23.29 17.14
N ALA A 280 1.35 -22.59 16.26
CA ALA A 280 1.21 -22.80 14.83
C ALA A 280 1.81 -24.15 14.39
N ARG A 281 1.13 -24.85 13.49
CA ARG A 281 1.65 -26.01 12.79
C ARG A 281 2.02 -25.63 11.37
N THR A 282 3.28 -25.83 10.99
CA THR A 282 3.79 -25.52 9.67
C THR A 282 3.84 -26.77 8.78
N VAL A 283 3.45 -26.63 7.52
CA VAL A 283 3.61 -27.62 6.45
C VAL A 283 4.30 -26.95 5.25
N PHE A 284 5.02 -27.74 4.45
CA PHE A 284 5.66 -27.21 3.24
C PHE A 284 4.81 -27.48 2.01
N GLY A 285 4.63 -26.45 1.18
CA GLY A 285 3.93 -26.52 -0.10
C GLY A 285 4.88 -26.38 -1.30
N PRO A 286 4.37 -26.51 -2.53
CA PRO A 286 5.18 -26.29 -3.74
C PRO A 286 5.63 -24.82 -3.83
N PRO A 287 6.77 -24.53 -4.52
CA PRO A 287 7.17 -23.16 -4.81
C PRO A 287 6.09 -22.42 -5.61
N LEU A 288 5.94 -21.12 -5.34
CA LEU A 288 5.01 -20.27 -6.09
C LEU A 288 5.62 -19.84 -7.42
N ASN A 289 4.78 -19.70 -8.45
CA ASN A 289 5.18 -19.10 -9.72
C ASN A 289 5.45 -17.59 -9.54
N ALA A 290 6.43 -17.08 -10.27
CA ALA A 290 6.84 -15.67 -10.23
C ALA A 290 7.20 -15.18 -8.80
N ASP A 291 7.76 -16.08 -7.98
CA ASP A 291 8.26 -15.74 -6.65
C ASP A 291 9.75 -15.39 -6.72
N VAL A 292 10.14 -14.30 -6.05
CA VAL A 292 11.52 -13.82 -6.00
C VAL A 292 12.24 -14.49 -4.82
N ARG A 293 13.45 -15.03 -5.06
CA ARG A 293 14.21 -15.74 -4.02
C ARG A 293 14.68 -14.80 -2.90
N ARG A 294 15.22 -13.62 -3.26
CA ARG A 294 15.72 -12.62 -2.30
C ARG A 294 15.17 -11.25 -2.65
N SER A 295 14.66 -10.52 -1.66
CA SER A 295 14.10 -9.18 -1.88
C SER A 295 14.22 -8.32 -0.61
N TRP A 296 15.14 -7.35 -0.66
CA TRP A 296 15.26 -6.24 0.27
C TRP A 296 15.93 -5.06 -0.43
N ALA A 297 15.68 -3.82 0.05
CA ALA A 297 16.06 -2.64 -0.70
C ALA A 297 16.94 -1.68 0.12
N ASP A 298 17.75 -0.89 -0.59
CA ASP A 298 18.47 0.25 -0.05
C ASP A 298 17.54 1.48 -0.02
N ILE A 299 17.42 2.13 1.13
CA ILE A 299 16.60 3.32 1.34
C ILE A 299 17.41 4.61 1.42
N THR A 300 18.69 4.59 1.04
CA THR A 300 19.56 5.78 1.14
C THR A 300 18.96 7.00 0.46
N LYS A 301 18.30 6.82 -0.68
CA LYS A 301 17.62 7.91 -1.39
C LYS A 301 16.43 8.46 -0.60
N ALA A 302 15.58 7.59 -0.03
CA ALA A 302 14.46 8.04 0.81
C ALA A 302 14.97 8.78 2.06
N ARG A 303 16.00 8.26 2.72
CA ARG A 303 16.61 8.90 3.88
C ARG A 303 17.21 10.27 3.55
N THR A 304 17.97 10.39 2.48
CA THR A 304 18.71 11.62 2.17
C THR A 304 17.87 12.69 1.46
N ARG A 305 16.88 12.32 0.67
CA ARG A 305 16.05 13.26 -0.08
C ARG A 305 14.67 13.50 0.52
N LEU A 306 13.98 12.47 1.02
CA LEU A 306 12.71 12.66 1.70
C LEU A 306 12.89 12.95 3.20
N GLY A 307 14.05 12.64 3.81
CA GLY A 307 14.22 12.69 5.25
C GLY A 307 13.40 11.62 5.97
N TRP A 308 13.09 10.52 5.28
CA TRP A 308 12.28 9.43 5.80
C TRP A 308 13.13 8.19 6.10
N GLU A 309 12.83 7.56 7.22
CA GLU A 309 13.37 6.25 7.60
C GLU A 309 12.31 5.45 8.39
N PRO A 310 12.39 4.11 8.37
CA PRO A 310 11.48 3.26 9.13
C PRO A 310 11.77 3.37 10.62
N GLY A 311 10.73 3.34 11.45
CA GLY A 311 10.84 3.46 12.90
C GLY A 311 10.41 2.22 13.67
N ARG A 312 9.89 1.17 13.01
CA ARG A 312 9.36 -0.02 13.68
C ARG A 312 10.24 -1.24 13.50
N ASP A 313 10.62 -1.88 14.62
CA ASP A 313 11.23 -3.20 14.62
C ASP A 313 10.21 -4.27 14.20
N LEU A 314 10.69 -5.33 13.51
CA LEU A 314 9.80 -6.38 13.00
C LEU A 314 9.07 -7.12 14.13
N ARG A 315 9.77 -7.50 15.21
CA ARG A 315 9.16 -8.23 16.33
C ARG A 315 8.11 -7.40 17.04
N GLU A 316 8.42 -6.14 17.34
CA GLU A 316 7.49 -5.21 17.98
C GLU A 316 6.23 -4.98 17.11
N GLY A 317 6.41 -4.79 15.81
CA GLY A 317 5.30 -4.63 14.87
C GLY A 317 4.46 -5.89 14.71
N LEU A 318 5.07 -7.08 14.76
CA LEU A 318 4.33 -8.36 14.77
C LEU A 318 3.53 -8.53 16.06
N GLU A 319 4.10 -8.20 17.23
CA GLU A 319 3.37 -8.24 18.51
C GLU A 319 2.15 -7.31 18.49
N GLU A 320 2.31 -6.08 18.00
CA GLU A 320 1.21 -5.12 17.84
C GLU A 320 0.13 -5.68 16.90
N THR A 321 0.56 -6.24 15.77
CA THR A 321 -0.35 -6.83 14.77
C THR A 321 -1.14 -8.00 15.36
N VAL A 322 -0.49 -8.94 16.06
CA VAL A 322 -1.15 -10.09 16.69
C VAL A 322 -2.16 -9.63 17.73
N ARG A 323 -1.80 -8.69 18.64
CA ARG A 323 -2.73 -8.16 19.64
C ARG A 323 -3.97 -7.54 19.00
N TRP A 324 -3.76 -6.79 17.90
CA TRP A 324 -4.87 -6.20 17.17
C TRP A 324 -5.80 -7.28 16.58
N PHE A 325 -5.25 -8.33 15.96
CA PHE A 325 -6.04 -9.44 15.40
C PHE A 325 -6.80 -10.22 16.47
N LEU A 326 -6.21 -10.41 17.67
CA LEU A 326 -6.90 -11.08 18.78
C LEU A 326 -8.12 -10.30 19.27
N GLN A 327 -8.09 -8.97 19.17
CA GLN A 327 -9.18 -8.08 19.57
C GLN A 327 -10.24 -7.93 18.48
N HIS A 328 -9.87 -7.91 17.20
CA HIS A 328 -10.73 -7.50 16.09
C HIS A 328 -10.87 -8.55 14.99
N GLY A 329 -10.02 -9.59 14.98
CA GLY A 329 -9.95 -10.58 13.90
C GLY A 329 -10.99 -11.70 13.94
N LYS A 330 -11.97 -11.64 14.84
CA LYS A 330 -13.10 -12.58 14.90
C LYS A 330 -14.25 -12.02 14.06
N GLY A 331 -14.11 -12.10 12.74
CA GLY A 331 -15.13 -11.71 11.79
C GLY A 331 -15.11 -12.61 10.57
#